data_564db694b477c232f4a357c2283980e0
#
_entry.id   564db694b477c232f4a357c2283980e0
#
_cell.length_a   1.000
_cell.length_b   1.000
_cell.length_c   1.000
_cell.angle_alpha   90.00
_cell.angle_beta   90.00
_cell.angle_gamma   90.00
#
_symmetry.space_group_name_H-M   'P 1'
#
loop_
_entity.id
_entity.type
_entity.pdbx_description
1 polymer ?
#
loop_
_entity_poly.entity_id
_entity_poly.type
_entity_poly.pdbx_seq_one_letter_code
_entity_poly.pdbx_strand_id
1 'polypeptide(L)'
;MNQHFQITEITKDDQLEELIIVLQASFGTVAEEFHLTRENAPTNPAFITLPALQESIARGLRMFGLFRDGELIGCVGIEDAKKNNLFFIERLAVLPQFRHSGYGKKLMDFAFATIKERNGKKVSIGIINENTVLKEWYQKLGFSPVAVKQFAHLPFTVAFLEKGLLNTV
;
A
#
# COMPACT_ATOMS: atom_id res chain seq x y z
N MET A 1 0.28 27.77 10.44
CA MET A 1 0.84 26.69 11.28
C MET A 1 1.55 25.70 10.38
N ASN A 2 2.83 25.45 10.61
CA ASN A 2 3.53 24.41 9.88
C ASN A 2 3.02 23.05 10.34
N GLN A 3 2.30 22.36 9.46
CA GLN A 3 1.90 20.97 9.74
C GLN A 3 3.16 20.11 9.72
N HIS A 4 3.39 19.40 10.81
CA HIS A 4 4.54 18.52 10.94
C HIS A 4 4.19 17.11 10.46
N PHE A 5 4.91 16.63 9.44
CA PHE A 5 4.78 15.26 8.94
C PHE A 5 6.01 14.45 9.28
N GLN A 6 5.81 13.18 9.51
CA GLN A 6 6.88 12.22 9.68
C GLN A 6 6.45 10.87 9.08
N ILE A 7 7.33 10.26 8.29
CA ILE A 7 7.14 8.88 7.84
C ILE A 7 8.21 8.02 8.49
N THR A 8 7.78 7.05 9.29
CA THR A 8 8.67 6.16 10.05
C THR A 8 8.25 4.71 9.92
N GLU A 9 9.22 3.80 10.03
CA GLU A 9 8.94 2.38 10.06
C GLU A 9 8.19 1.99 11.33
N ILE A 10 7.15 1.20 11.18
CA ILE A 10 6.34 0.69 12.28
C ILE A 10 6.81 -0.71 12.63
N THR A 11 7.36 -0.86 13.84
CA THR A 11 7.92 -2.13 14.32
C THR A 11 7.39 -2.57 15.67
N LYS A 12 6.77 -1.66 16.44
CA LYS A 12 6.28 -1.93 17.79
C LYS A 12 4.84 -2.43 17.78
N ASP A 13 4.50 -3.35 18.64
CA ASP A 13 3.17 -3.96 18.70
C ASP A 13 2.03 -2.96 18.93
N ASP A 14 2.21 -1.97 19.79
CA ASP A 14 1.22 -0.91 20.01
C ASP A 14 0.97 -0.07 18.74
N GLN A 15 2.02 0.21 17.97
CA GLN A 15 1.90 0.90 16.68
C GLN A 15 1.25 0.01 15.61
N LEU A 16 1.47 -1.31 15.66
CA LEU A 16 0.80 -2.25 14.76
C LEU A 16 -0.71 -2.30 15.02
N GLU A 17 -1.15 -2.19 16.25
CA GLU A 17 -2.58 -2.09 16.58
C GLU A 17 -3.21 -0.82 16.00
N GLU A 18 -2.55 0.31 16.11
CA GLU A 18 -3.00 1.56 15.46
C GLU A 18 -3.03 1.41 13.93
N LEU A 19 -2.02 0.74 13.36
CA LEU A 19 -1.93 0.50 11.92
C LEU A 19 -3.10 -0.35 11.42
N ILE A 20 -3.52 -1.37 12.18
CA ILE A 20 -4.71 -2.19 11.86
C ILE A 20 -5.95 -1.29 11.72
N ILE A 21 -6.14 -0.36 12.63
CA ILE A 21 -7.29 0.58 12.60
C ILE A 21 -7.24 1.42 11.33
N VAL A 22 -6.08 1.96 10.97
CA VAL A 22 -5.90 2.76 9.75
C VAL A 22 -6.15 1.92 8.49
N LEU A 23 -5.63 0.71 8.44
CA LEU A 23 -5.84 -0.20 7.31
C LEU A 23 -7.31 -0.58 7.15
N GLN A 24 -7.97 -0.98 8.22
CA GLN A 24 -9.38 -1.36 8.17
C GLN A 24 -10.28 -0.18 7.78
N ALA A 25 -10.05 1.00 8.34
CA ALA A 25 -10.83 2.20 8.01
C ALA A 25 -10.62 2.63 6.54
N SER A 26 -9.38 2.59 6.07
CA SER A 26 -9.02 3.03 4.73
C SER A 26 -9.49 2.06 3.65
N PHE A 27 -9.24 0.77 3.81
CA PHE A 27 -9.68 -0.26 2.87
C PHE A 27 -11.17 -0.59 3.02
N GLY A 28 -11.77 -0.28 4.15
CA GLY A 28 -13.20 -0.47 4.40
C GLY A 28 -14.09 0.28 3.41
N THR A 29 -13.72 1.48 2.99
CA THR A 29 -14.46 2.24 1.98
C THR A 29 -14.42 1.57 0.61
N VAL A 30 -13.28 0.97 0.25
CA VAL A 30 -13.14 0.20 -0.99
C VAL A 30 -13.91 -1.11 -0.90
N ALA A 31 -13.84 -1.79 0.23
CA ALA A 31 -14.60 -3.02 0.46
C ALA A 31 -16.11 -2.76 0.34
N GLU A 32 -16.61 -1.65 0.85
CA GLU A 32 -18.00 -1.26 0.72
C GLU A 32 -18.38 -0.99 -0.76
N GLU A 33 -17.56 -0.23 -1.48
CA GLU A 33 -17.77 0.09 -2.89
C GLU A 33 -17.81 -1.15 -3.78
N PHE A 34 -16.92 -2.11 -3.56
CA PHE A 34 -16.81 -3.33 -4.36
C PHE A 34 -17.52 -4.54 -3.74
N HIS A 35 -18.33 -4.33 -2.70
CA HIS A 35 -19.10 -5.38 -2.01
C HIS A 35 -18.22 -6.54 -1.50
N LEU A 36 -17.04 -6.20 -0.97
CA LEU A 36 -16.12 -7.18 -0.39
C LEU A 36 -16.53 -7.54 1.03
N THR A 37 -16.44 -8.83 1.34
CA THR A 37 -16.76 -9.39 2.64
C THR A 37 -15.63 -10.30 3.13
N ARG A 38 -15.67 -10.71 4.39
CA ARG A 38 -14.72 -11.69 4.93
C ARG A 38 -14.80 -13.04 4.21
N GLU A 39 -15.97 -13.37 3.67
CA GLU A 39 -16.22 -14.62 2.96
C GLU A 39 -15.65 -14.58 1.53
N ASN A 40 -15.83 -13.47 0.80
CA ASN A 40 -15.45 -13.40 -0.61
C ASN A 40 -14.06 -12.80 -0.85
N ALA A 41 -13.50 -12.08 0.12
CA ALA A 41 -12.17 -11.47 0.04
C ALA A 41 -11.48 -11.44 1.41
N PRO A 42 -11.23 -12.61 2.03
CA PRO A 42 -10.75 -12.70 3.42
C PRO A 42 -9.37 -12.07 3.64
N THR A 43 -8.56 -11.97 2.60
CA THR A 43 -7.21 -11.39 2.68
C THR A 43 -7.15 -9.88 2.40
N ASN A 44 -8.31 -9.26 2.12
CA ASN A 44 -8.34 -7.82 1.89
C ASN A 44 -7.98 -7.06 3.18
N PRO A 45 -7.16 -6.00 3.10
CA PRO A 45 -6.78 -5.23 4.29
C PRO A 45 -7.93 -4.61 5.09
N ALA A 46 -9.13 -4.50 4.50
CA ALA A 46 -10.34 -4.12 5.26
C ALA A 46 -10.66 -5.10 6.40
N PHE A 47 -10.21 -6.34 6.29
CA PHE A 47 -10.46 -7.42 7.25
C PHE A 47 -9.19 -7.92 7.93
N ILE A 48 -8.10 -7.18 7.81
CA ILE A 48 -6.80 -7.59 8.34
C ILE A 48 -6.84 -7.73 9.86
N THR A 49 -6.14 -8.75 10.36
CA THR A 49 -5.95 -8.99 11.79
C THR A 49 -4.51 -8.71 12.19
N LEU A 50 -4.27 -8.46 13.47
CA LEU A 50 -2.91 -8.26 13.97
C LEU A 50 -2.00 -9.47 13.71
N PRO A 51 -2.43 -10.74 13.98
CA PRO A 51 -1.59 -11.90 13.64
C PRO A 51 -1.24 -11.99 12.15
N ALA A 52 -2.17 -11.69 11.25
CA ALA A 52 -1.93 -11.71 9.80
C ALA A 52 -0.91 -10.64 9.37
N LEU A 53 -0.98 -9.45 9.95
CA LEU A 53 -0.02 -8.38 9.69
C LEU A 53 1.36 -8.76 10.23
N GLN A 54 1.44 -9.28 11.45
CA GLN A 54 2.69 -9.75 12.07
C GLN A 54 3.35 -10.86 11.23
N GLU A 55 2.56 -11.78 10.70
CA GLU A 55 3.06 -12.84 9.81
C GLU A 55 3.63 -12.25 8.51
N SER A 56 2.96 -11.28 7.91
CA SER A 56 3.45 -10.60 6.70
C SER A 56 4.79 -9.88 6.96
N ILE A 57 4.91 -9.22 8.10
CA ILE A 57 6.15 -8.55 8.52
C ILE A 57 7.27 -9.58 8.76
N ALA A 58 6.96 -10.71 9.39
CA ALA A 58 7.93 -11.79 9.62
C ALA A 58 8.44 -12.39 8.30
N ARG A 59 7.63 -12.36 7.23
CA ARG A 59 8.05 -12.81 5.89
C ARG A 59 8.81 -11.77 5.08
N GLY A 60 8.95 -10.55 5.56
CA GLY A 60 9.76 -9.51 4.93
C GLY A 60 9.05 -8.23 4.54
N LEU A 61 7.74 -8.12 4.80
CA LEU A 61 7.03 -6.86 4.62
C LEU A 61 7.52 -5.82 5.63
N ARG A 62 7.83 -4.62 5.16
CA ARG A 62 8.14 -3.48 6.01
C ARG A 62 7.02 -2.47 5.89
N MET A 63 6.42 -2.09 7.02
CA MET A 63 5.35 -1.09 7.07
C MET A 63 5.90 0.26 7.55
N PHE A 64 5.49 1.31 6.86
CA PHE A 64 5.84 2.70 7.19
C PHE A 64 4.57 3.48 7.43
N GLY A 65 4.52 4.21 8.54
CA GLY A 65 3.38 5.04 8.92
C GLY A 65 3.65 6.51 8.62
N LEU A 66 2.65 7.19 8.10
CA LEU A 66 2.64 8.64 7.95
C LEU A 66 1.93 9.25 9.16
N PHE A 67 2.68 9.98 9.93
CA PHE A 67 2.19 10.71 11.10
C PHE A 67 2.05 12.19 10.77
N ARG A 68 0.94 12.76 11.15
CA ARG A 68 0.67 14.19 11.08
C ARG A 68 0.38 14.70 12.49
N ASP A 69 1.23 15.60 12.98
CA ASP A 69 1.12 16.14 14.34
C ASP A 69 0.96 15.04 15.41
N GLY A 70 1.65 13.91 15.21
CA GLY A 70 1.64 12.73 16.10
C GLY A 70 0.52 11.72 15.85
N GLU A 71 -0.43 12.00 14.97
CA GLU A 71 -1.52 11.09 14.60
C GLU A 71 -1.13 10.24 13.38
N LEU A 72 -1.34 8.93 13.46
CA LEU A 72 -1.16 8.02 12.32
C LEU A 72 -2.33 8.18 11.35
N ILE A 73 -2.07 8.72 10.15
CA ILE A 73 -3.11 9.01 9.16
C ILE A 73 -3.01 8.21 7.87
N GLY A 74 -1.93 7.49 7.67
CA GLY A 74 -1.71 6.67 6.48
C GLY A 74 -0.52 5.75 6.62
N CYS A 75 -0.34 4.89 5.64
CA CYS A 75 0.76 3.93 5.63
C CYS A 75 1.09 3.44 4.22
N VAL A 76 2.25 2.81 4.10
CA VAL A 76 2.67 2.09 2.91
C VAL A 76 3.52 0.89 3.31
N GLY A 77 3.32 -0.24 2.65
CA GLY A 77 4.13 -1.45 2.80
C GLY A 77 5.11 -1.61 1.64
N ILE A 78 6.33 -2.03 1.96
CA ILE A 78 7.39 -2.30 0.99
C ILE A 78 7.93 -3.70 1.25
N GLU A 79 8.00 -4.52 0.21
CA GLU A 79 8.56 -5.86 0.29
C GLU A 79 9.59 -6.08 -0.84
N ASP A 80 10.75 -6.60 -0.48
CA ASP A 80 11.77 -7.00 -1.44
C ASP A 80 11.44 -8.38 -2.00
N ALA A 81 11.22 -8.49 -3.31
CA ALA A 81 10.93 -9.76 -3.97
C ALA A 81 12.11 -10.74 -3.96
N LYS A 82 13.29 -10.31 -3.51
CA LYS A 82 14.56 -11.10 -3.49
C LYS A 82 14.97 -11.61 -4.87
N LYS A 83 14.47 -10.97 -5.93
CA LYS A 83 14.72 -11.36 -7.31
C LYS A 83 14.72 -10.12 -8.22
N ASN A 84 15.76 -10.01 -9.07
CA ASN A 84 15.85 -9.01 -10.14
C ASN A 84 15.70 -7.54 -9.69
N ASN A 85 16.08 -7.24 -8.45
CA ASN A 85 15.91 -5.90 -7.86
C ASN A 85 14.46 -5.38 -7.96
N LEU A 86 13.49 -6.30 -7.90
CA LEU A 86 12.07 -6.03 -7.89
C LEU A 86 11.60 -5.86 -6.45
N PHE A 87 10.78 -4.85 -6.24
CA PHE A 87 10.10 -4.58 -4.98
C PHE A 87 8.60 -4.53 -5.20
N PHE A 88 7.85 -4.96 -4.19
CA PHE A 88 6.40 -4.75 -4.13
C PHE A 88 6.08 -3.57 -3.23
N ILE A 89 5.14 -2.74 -3.66
CA ILE A 89 4.47 -1.77 -2.80
C ILE A 89 3.05 -2.27 -2.59
N GLU A 90 2.65 -2.36 -1.34
CA GLU A 90 1.32 -2.84 -0.97
C GLU A 90 0.77 -2.12 0.24
N ARG A 91 -0.52 -2.29 0.51
CA ARG A 91 -1.21 -1.68 1.66
C ARG A 91 -1.01 -0.15 1.75
N LEU A 92 -0.94 0.52 0.61
CA LEU A 92 -0.98 1.99 0.58
C LEU A 92 -2.35 2.44 1.06
N ALA A 93 -2.38 3.22 2.11
CA ALA A 93 -3.62 3.69 2.71
C ALA A 93 -3.48 5.10 3.25
N VAL A 94 -4.54 5.88 3.09
CA VAL A 94 -4.73 7.17 3.75
C VAL A 94 -6.13 7.16 4.33
N LEU A 95 -6.27 7.55 5.60
CA LEU A 95 -7.59 7.64 6.24
C LEU A 95 -8.53 8.49 5.39
N PRO A 96 -9.82 8.09 5.25
CA PRO A 96 -10.76 8.75 4.35
C PRO A 96 -10.84 10.27 4.51
N GLN A 97 -10.82 10.77 5.75
CA GLN A 97 -10.88 12.20 6.06
C GLN A 97 -9.64 12.99 5.65
N PHE A 98 -8.53 12.31 5.35
CA PHE A 98 -7.27 12.94 4.93
C PHE A 98 -6.96 12.74 3.44
N ARG A 99 -7.86 12.12 2.68
CA ARG A 99 -7.69 11.92 1.24
C ARG A 99 -7.76 13.26 0.47
N HIS A 100 -7.27 13.22 -0.78
CA HIS A 100 -7.26 14.37 -1.70
C HIS A 100 -6.40 15.55 -1.22
N SER A 101 -5.46 15.31 -0.32
CA SER A 101 -4.53 16.32 0.22
C SER A 101 -3.07 16.01 -0.08
N GLY A 102 -2.80 15.07 -1.00
CA GLY A 102 -1.45 14.72 -1.44
C GLY A 102 -0.69 13.72 -0.54
N TYR A 103 -1.31 13.17 0.48
CA TYR A 103 -0.64 12.23 1.40
C TYR A 103 -0.29 10.90 0.74
N GLY A 104 -1.15 10.38 -0.13
CA GLY A 104 -0.86 9.17 -0.91
C GLY A 104 0.39 9.35 -1.78
N LYS A 105 0.52 10.49 -2.44
CA LYS A 105 1.72 10.82 -3.24
C LYS A 105 2.97 10.93 -2.36
N LYS A 106 2.88 11.54 -1.19
CA LYS A 106 4.01 11.62 -0.24
C LYS A 106 4.49 10.23 0.19
N LEU A 107 3.56 9.31 0.47
CA LEU A 107 3.87 7.92 0.81
C LEU A 107 4.55 7.19 -0.36
N MET A 108 4.05 7.38 -1.59
CA MET A 108 4.66 6.77 -2.77
C MET A 108 6.04 7.33 -3.08
N ASP A 109 6.24 8.64 -2.97
CA ASP A 109 7.55 9.28 -3.17
C ASP A 109 8.57 8.77 -2.13
N PHE A 110 8.14 8.61 -0.88
CA PHE A 110 8.95 8.00 0.19
C PHE A 110 9.31 6.55 -0.16
N ALA A 111 8.33 5.75 -0.60
CA ALA A 111 8.55 4.36 -0.97
C ALA A 111 9.55 4.23 -2.13
N PHE A 112 9.42 5.06 -3.17
CA PHE A 112 10.38 5.06 -4.29
C PHE A 112 11.80 5.41 -3.83
N ALA A 113 11.97 6.42 -2.99
CA ALA A 113 13.26 6.80 -2.45
C ALA A 113 13.88 5.66 -1.61
N THR A 114 13.09 5.05 -0.72
CA THR A 114 13.51 3.92 0.10
C THR A 114 13.94 2.72 -0.74
N ILE A 115 13.19 2.40 -1.78
CA ILE A 115 13.50 1.28 -2.69
C ILE A 115 14.78 1.57 -3.48
N LYS A 116 14.96 2.80 -3.98
CA LYS A 116 16.20 3.20 -4.68
C LYS A 116 17.44 3.07 -3.80
N GLU A 117 17.36 3.49 -2.55
CA GLU A 117 18.45 3.33 -1.57
C GLU A 117 18.85 1.87 -1.36
N ARG A 118 17.93 0.94 -1.61
CA ARG A 118 18.16 -0.51 -1.54
C ARG A 118 18.46 -1.14 -2.90
N ASN A 119 18.86 -0.33 -3.88
CA ASN A 119 19.18 -0.76 -5.25
C ASN A 119 18.00 -1.38 -6.01
N GLY A 120 16.76 -1.06 -5.61
CA GLY A 120 15.58 -1.44 -6.35
C GLY A 120 15.51 -0.78 -7.72
N LYS A 121 15.20 -1.54 -8.74
CA LYS A 121 15.13 -1.07 -10.13
C LYS A 121 13.70 -1.08 -10.68
N LYS A 122 12.83 -1.84 -10.09
CA LYS A 122 11.45 -1.97 -10.52
C LYS A 122 10.51 -2.15 -9.33
N VAL A 123 9.34 -1.57 -9.44
CA VAL A 123 8.25 -1.68 -8.47
C VAL A 123 7.05 -2.32 -9.14
N SER A 124 6.43 -3.27 -8.46
CA SER A 124 5.17 -3.89 -8.87
C SER A 124 4.09 -3.63 -7.81
N ILE A 125 2.88 -3.40 -8.28
CA ILE A 125 1.68 -3.29 -7.45
C ILE A 125 0.57 -4.15 -8.01
N GLY A 126 -0.32 -4.64 -7.14
CA GLY A 126 -1.57 -5.31 -7.52
C GLY A 126 -2.76 -4.51 -7.00
N ILE A 127 -3.72 -4.25 -7.85
CA ILE A 127 -4.93 -3.49 -7.51
C ILE A 127 -6.18 -4.19 -8.04
N ILE A 128 -7.34 -3.84 -7.50
CA ILE A 128 -8.62 -4.22 -8.10
C ILE A 128 -8.70 -3.59 -9.49
N ASN A 129 -8.76 -4.42 -10.53
CA ASN A 129 -8.77 -3.95 -11.92
C ASN A 129 -9.98 -3.05 -12.23
N GLU A 130 -11.12 -3.35 -11.61
CA GLU A 130 -12.37 -2.61 -11.77
C GLU A 130 -12.34 -1.23 -11.07
N ASN A 131 -11.35 -0.99 -10.22
CA ASN A 131 -11.12 0.32 -9.61
C ASN A 131 -10.34 1.24 -10.58
N THR A 132 -11.05 1.77 -11.57
CA THR A 132 -10.47 2.57 -12.64
C THR A 132 -9.88 3.90 -12.16
N VAL A 133 -10.48 4.51 -11.15
CA VAL A 133 -9.99 5.76 -10.55
C VAL A 133 -8.60 5.54 -9.93
N LEU A 134 -8.45 4.46 -9.16
CA LEU A 134 -7.16 4.11 -8.55
C LEU A 134 -6.12 3.74 -9.62
N LYS A 135 -6.53 2.98 -10.65
CA LYS A 135 -5.64 2.62 -11.76
C LYS A 135 -5.08 3.85 -12.46
N GLU A 136 -5.91 4.83 -12.79
CA GLU A 136 -5.50 6.09 -13.41
C GLU A 136 -4.55 6.88 -12.51
N TRP A 137 -4.81 6.88 -11.21
CA TRP A 137 -3.94 7.55 -10.24
C TRP A 137 -2.52 6.94 -10.25
N TYR A 138 -2.41 5.61 -10.24
CA TYR A 138 -1.12 4.95 -10.35
C TYR A 138 -0.44 5.19 -11.71
N GLN A 139 -1.20 5.22 -12.80
CA GLN A 139 -0.65 5.53 -14.13
C GLN A 139 -0.05 6.94 -14.18
N LYS A 140 -0.67 7.92 -13.52
CA LYS A 140 -0.11 9.29 -13.36
C LYS A 140 1.19 9.31 -12.56
N LEU A 141 1.40 8.33 -11.67
CA LEU A 141 2.67 8.15 -10.95
C LEU A 141 3.74 7.42 -11.79
N GLY A 142 3.43 7.02 -13.00
CA GLY A 142 4.36 6.38 -13.92
C GLY A 142 4.26 4.86 -13.99
N PHE A 143 3.25 4.25 -13.37
CA PHE A 143 2.99 2.82 -13.50
C PHE A 143 2.32 2.49 -14.83
N SER A 144 2.64 1.31 -15.38
CA SER A 144 2.00 0.78 -16.57
C SER A 144 1.40 -0.60 -16.29
N PRO A 145 0.17 -0.89 -16.74
CA PRO A 145 -0.41 -2.21 -16.61
C PRO A 145 0.41 -3.26 -17.37
N VAL A 146 0.70 -4.39 -16.74
CA VAL A 146 1.48 -5.49 -17.32
C VAL A 146 0.70 -6.80 -17.40
N ALA A 147 -0.31 -6.99 -16.56
CA ALA A 147 -1.16 -8.17 -16.56
C ALA A 147 -2.49 -7.91 -15.86
N VAL A 148 -3.50 -8.66 -16.24
CA VAL A 148 -4.77 -8.78 -15.51
C VAL A 148 -4.99 -10.27 -15.24
N LYS A 149 -5.27 -10.64 -14.00
CA LYS A 149 -5.50 -12.03 -13.61
C LYS A 149 -6.81 -12.17 -12.85
N GLN A 150 -7.50 -13.26 -13.10
CA GLN A 150 -8.65 -13.69 -12.33
C GLN A 150 -8.24 -14.81 -11.38
N PHE A 151 -8.54 -14.63 -10.09
CA PHE A 151 -8.31 -15.64 -9.07
C PHE A 151 -9.66 -16.23 -8.65
N ALA A 152 -9.75 -17.56 -8.57
CA ALA A 152 -10.99 -18.26 -8.28
C ALA A 152 -11.63 -17.86 -6.93
N HIS A 153 -10.82 -17.42 -5.98
CA HIS A 153 -11.28 -17.01 -4.64
C HIS A 153 -11.62 -15.52 -4.51
N LEU A 154 -11.45 -14.72 -5.58
CA LEU A 154 -11.73 -13.29 -5.56
C LEU A 154 -12.92 -12.93 -6.44
N PRO A 155 -13.78 -11.98 -6.00
CA PRO A 155 -14.93 -11.51 -6.76
C PRO A 155 -14.59 -10.45 -7.81
N PHE A 156 -13.32 -10.11 -7.97
CA PHE A 156 -12.81 -9.12 -8.91
C PHE A 156 -11.57 -9.65 -9.63
N THR A 157 -11.19 -9.00 -10.72
CA THR A 157 -9.91 -9.25 -11.38
C THR A 157 -8.82 -8.35 -10.76
N VAL A 158 -7.57 -8.83 -10.78
CA VAL A 158 -6.42 -8.09 -10.26
C VAL A 158 -5.61 -7.56 -11.44
N ALA A 159 -5.41 -6.25 -11.48
CA ALA A 159 -4.46 -5.63 -12.39
C ALA A 159 -3.10 -5.52 -11.70
N PHE A 160 -2.07 -6.00 -12.38
CA PHE A 160 -0.67 -5.81 -11.99
C PHE A 160 -0.08 -4.68 -12.81
N LEU A 161 0.50 -3.70 -12.12
CA LEU A 161 1.15 -2.55 -12.72
C LEU A 161 2.62 -2.50 -12.28
N GLU A 162 3.49 -2.06 -13.16
CA GLU A 162 4.91 -1.93 -12.88
C GLU A 162 5.43 -0.54 -13.22
N LYS A 163 6.45 -0.13 -12.49
CA LYS A 163 7.20 1.11 -12.72
C LYS A 163 8.69 0.82 -12.61
N GLY A 164 9.45 1.23 -13.63
CA GLY A 164 10.92 1.27 -13.55
C GLY A 164 11.36 2.45 -12.70
N LEU A 165 12.35 2.21 -11.82
CA LEU A 165 13.02 3.25 -11.06
C LEU A 165 14.34 3.57 -11.74
N LEU A 166 14.42 4.73 -12.41
CA LEU A 166 15.65 5.19 -13.02
C LEU A 166 16.62 5.63 -11.94
N ASN A 167 17.86 5.11 -12.01
CA ASN A 167 18.96 5.72 -11.25
C ASN A 167 19.21 7.09 -11.88
N THR A 168 18.95 8.16 -11.13
CA THR A 168 19.47 9.48 -11.48
C THR A 168 20.98 9.42 -11.36
N VAL A 169 21.64 9.50 -12.49
CA VAL A 169 23.11 9.65 -12.55
C VAL A 169 23.45 11.06 -12.02
#